data_0b0f960326c64c062c34f1c429792e23
#
_entry.id   0b0f960326c64c062c34f1c429792e23
#
_cell.length_a   1.000
_cell.length_b   1.000
_cell.length_c   1.000
_cell.angle_alpha   90.00
_cell.angle_beta   90.00
_cell.angle_gamma   90.00
#
_symmetry.space_group_name_H-M   'P 1'
#
loop_
_entity.id
_entity.type
_entity.pdbx_description
1 polymer ?
#
loop_
_entity_poly.entity_id
_entity_poly.type
_entity_poly.pdbx_seq_one_letter_code
_entity_poly.pdbx_strand_id
1 'polypeptide(L)'
;MAAALVLVTGQGAAAVPLRVDQAAFRDIYRELVETDTSAPAGSCTLAAERMLARLKGAGFGASQAEVFVPEGRPKEGGLIARIDGSDPSAKAMLLVDHIDVVAARREDWPRDPFRLVEENGYFIGRGVIDDKALSAIWIDSLIRMKKEGFWPKRTIKVALTCGEESGEAVNGVDWLLQHRRDAVEAGFALNEGGYGITDANGKPVALYLAVGEKHSQSFTIEARNPGGHSSRPRPDNAIYDLADALTAIRRFSFPIRLNATNRGYFTRMAPIVGGDMGQAMAALGKGSTDGAVVAKVTSDVTYNAMLRTTCVATMVEAGHAINALPQRAKATIQCRLFPGEKVEGVEAQLRKAIGNPAIALSRDGGKGEAVAVPPPLDPAIVGPAEEVARKQFPGIPVVPNLLTAGTDGRYLSAVGIPTYGVPGIFLDPDGNGAHGVNERIRVKSVYEGRDYLYALIKRYAGR
;
A
#
# COMPACT_ATOMS: atom_id res chain seq x y z
N MET A 1 -8.72 -22.40 -59.89
CA MET A 1 -8.08 -22.67 -58.57
C MET A 1 -8.96 -22.08 -57.50
N ALA A 2 -9.69 -22.93 -56.76
CA ALA A 2 -10.58 -22.48 -55.69
C ALA A 2 -9.77 -22.45 -54.36
N ALA A 3 -9.70 -21.31 -53.73
CA ALA A 3 -9.07 -21.15 -52.42
C ALA A 3 -10.07 -21.56 -51.34
N ALA A 4 -9.74 -22.59 -50.58
CA ALA A 4 -10.51 -23.05 -49.44
C ALA A 4 -10.18 -22.15 -48.23
N LEU A 5 -11.18 -21.43 -47.72
CA LEU A 5 -11.09 -20.63 -46.49
C LEU A 5 -11.25 -21.58 -45.30
N VAL A 6 -10.16 -21.84 -44.57
CA VAL A 6 -10.20 -22.61 -43.32
C VAL A 6 -10.65 -21.65 -42.21
N LEU A 7 -11.89 -21.79 -41.78
CA LEU A 7 -12.41 -21.15 -40.55
C LEU A 7 -11.84 -21.90 -39.34
N VAL A 8 -10.86 -21.31 -38.68
CA VAL A 8 -10.40 -21.74 -37.35
C VAL A 8 -11.41 -21.25 -36.32
N THR A 9 -12.32 -22.12 -35.92
CA THR A 9 -13.21 -21.89 -34.79
C THR A 9 -12.39 -22.05 -33.50
N GLY A 10 -11.98 -20.92 -32.91
CA GLY A 10 -11.41 -20.93 -31.58
C GLY A 10 -12.45 -21.44 -30.58
N GLN A 11 -12.31 -22.66 -30.10
CA GLN A 11 -13.08 -23.15 -28.95
C GLN A 11 -12.61 -22.39 -27.74
N GLY A 12 -13.42 -21.40 -27.29
CA GLY A 12 -13.27 -20.78 -26.01
C GLY A 12 -13.35 -21.88 -24.93
N ALA A 13 -12.29 -22.03 -24.13
CA ALA A 13 -12.30 -22.94 -23.00
C ALA A 13 -13.50 -22.58 -22.11
N ALA A 14 -14.41 -23.54 -21.90
CA ALA A 14 -15.56 -23.33 -21.01
C ALA A 14 -15.04 -22.95 -19.61
N ALA A 15 -15.52 -21.84 -19.09
CA ALA A 15 -15.15 -21.38 -17.74
C ALA A 15 -15.51 -22.48 -16.73
N VAL A 16 -14.52 -22.89 -15.92
CA VAL A 16 -14.77 -23.83 -14.82
C VAL A 16 -15.79 -23.21 -13.87
N PRO A 17 -16.90 -23.93 -13.55
CA PRO A 17 -17.90 -23.39 -12.64
C PRO A 17 -17.28 -23.03 -11.29
N LEU A 18 -17.67 -21.87 -10.76
CA LEU A 18 -17.24 -21.44 -9.42
C LEU A 18 -17.75 -22.41 -8.36
N ARG A 19 -16.94 -22.71 -7.36
CA ARG A 19 -17.42 -23.35 -6.14
C ARG A 19 -18.48 -22.46 -5.48
N VAL A 20 -19.41 -23.05 -4.73
CA VAL A 20 -20.48 -22.29 -4.04
C VAL A 20 -19.93 -21.21 -3.13
N ASP A 21 -18.85 -21.50 -2.41
CA ASP A 21 -18.16 -20.54 -1.55
C ASP A 21 -17.46 -19.41 -2.33
N GLN A 22 -16.96 -19.67 -3.52
CA GLN A 22 -16.38 -18.66 -4.41
C GLN A 22 -17.48 -17.75 -5.01
N ALA A 23 -18.63 -18.31 -5.32
CA ALA A 23 -19.77 -17.51 -5.79
C ALA A 23 -20.25 -16.54 -4.70
N ALA A 24 -20.38 -17.01 -3.45
CA ALA A 24 -20.74 -16.16 -2.31
C ALA A 24 -19.72 -15.05 -2.04
N PHE A 25 -18.42 -15.35 -2.14
CA PHE A 25 -17.36 -14.35 -2.07
C PHE A 25 -17.47 -13.31 -3.19
N ARG A 26 -17.72 -13.77 -4.43
CA ARG A 26 -17.87 -12.86 -5.58
C ARG A 26 -19.00 -11.85 -5.35
N ASP A 27 -20.08 -12.25 -4.69
CA ASP A 27 -21.19 -11.35 -4.39
C ASP A 27 -20.82 -10.29 -3.32
N ILE A 28 -19.98 -10.65 -2.33
CA ILE A 28 -19.42 -9.71 -1.35
C ILE A 28 -18.50 -8.71 -2.07
N TYR A 29 -17.59 -9.22 -2.89
CA TYR A 29 -16.61 -8.41 -3.61
C TYR A 29 -17.30 -7.46 -4.60
N ARG A 30 -18.30 -7.94 -5.36
CA ARG A 30 -19.10 -7.11 -6.25
C ARG A 30 -19.81 -5.99 -5.50
N GLU A 31 -20.42 -6.27 -4.36
CA GLU A 31 -21.13 -5.27 -3.59
C GLU A 31 -20.20 -4.16 -3.08
N LEU A 32 -18.97 -4.52 -2.66
CA LEU A 32 -17.96 -3.54 -2.30
C LEU A 32 -17.52 -2.69 -3.50
N VAL A 33 -17.15 -3.32 -4.62
CA VAL A 33 -16.70 -2.61 -5.82
C VAL A 33 -17.79 -1.69 -6.37
N GLU A 34 -19.04 -2.15 -6.39
CA GLU A 34 -20.20 -1.40 -6.91
C GLU A 34 -20.76 -0.38 -5.89
N THR A 35 -20.13 -0.22 -4.73
CA THR A 35 -20.36 0.90 -3.81
C THR A 35 -19.29 1.96 -4.03
N ASP A 36 -19.67 3.13 -4.55
CA ASP A 36 -18.75 4.26 -4.65
C ASP A 36 -18.36 4.73 -3.23
N THR A 37 -17.08 4.67 -2.95
CA THR A 37 -16.45 5.08 -1.68
C THR A 37 -15.38 6.14 -1.88
N SER A 38 -15.37 6.78 -3.06
CA SER A 38 -14.44 7.88 -3.37
C SER A 38 -14.87 9.18 -2.69
N ALA A 39 -13.90 9.90 -2.13
CA ALA A 39 -14.16 11.22 -1.56
C ALA A 39 -14.31 12.28 -2.69
N PRO A 40 -15.19 13.29 -2.50
CA PRO A 40 -16.17 13.47 -1.41
C PRO A 40 -17.56 12.87 -1.72
N ALA A 41 -17.75 12.30 -2.94
CA ALA A 41 -19.09 11.91 -3.43
C ALA A 41 -19.57 10.58 -2.83
N GLY A 42 -18.67 9.61 -2.72
CA GLY A 42 -18.94 8.27 -2.24
C GLY A 42 -19.21 8.16 -0.74
N SER A 43 -19.41 6.93 -0.24
CA SER A 43 -19.70 6.67 1.16
C SER A 43 -19.11 5.34 1.63
N CYS A 44 -18.07 5.40 2.44
CA CYS A 44 -17.55 4.26 3.18
C CYS A 44 -18.58 3.73 4.18
N THR A 45 -19.36 4.62 4.81
CA THR A 45 -20.42 4.22 5.74
C THR A 45 -21.42 3.27 5.08
N LEU A 46 -21.84 3.57 3.85
CA LEU A 46 -22.74 2.69 3.09
C LEU A 46 -22.09 1.34 2.79
N ALA A 47 -20.83 1.30 2.42
CA ALA A 47 -20.09 0.07 2.20
C ALA A 47 -19.98 -0.75 3.50
N ALA A 48 -19.68 -0.10 4.61
CA ALA A 48 -19.60 -0.71 5.94
C ALA A 48 -20.96 -1.30 6.37
N GLU A 49 -22.08 -0.58 6.15
CA GLU A 49 -23.44 -1.03 6.44
C GLU A 49 -23.81 -2.29 5.63
N ARG A 50 -23.44 -2.33 4.35
CA ARG A 50 -23.63 -3.50 3.49
C ARG A 50 -22.86 -4.71 4.02
N MET A 51 -21.61 -4.53 4.41
CA MET A 51 -20.78 -5.60 4.98
C MET A 51 -21.31 -6.04 6.35
N LEU A 52 -21.79 -5.12 7.18
CA LEU A 52 -22.48 -5.45 8.44
C LEU A 52 -23.72 -6.31 8.19
N ALA A 53 -24.51 -5.99 7.17
CA ALA A 53 -25.69 -6.79 6.80
C ALA A 53 -25.30 -8.24 6.42
N ARG A 54 -24.20 -8.41 5.69
CA ARG A 54 -23.63 -9.73 5.36
C ARG A 54 -23.22 -10.51 6.60
N LEU A 55 -22.52 -9.86 7.54
CA LEU A 55 -22.11 -10.48 8.80
C LEU A 55 -23.31 -10.86 9.67
N LYS A 56 -24.31 -9.98 9.78
CA LYS A 56 -25.58 -10.29 10.48
C LYS A 56 -26.30 -11.48 9.86
N GLY A 57 -26.38 -11.55 8.53
CA GLY A 57 -26.94 -12.70 7.80
C GLY A 57 -26.17 -14.02 8.05
N ALA A 58 -24.89 -13.94 8.42
CA ALA A 58 -24.08 -15.09 8.81
C ALA A 58 -24.14 -15.41 10.32
N GLY A 59 -24.96 -14.67 11.11
CA GLY A 59 -25.19 -14.91 12.53
C GLY A 59 -24.25 -14.14 13.47
N PHE A 60 -23.63 -13.04 13.03
CA PHE A 60 -22.90 -12.14 13.92
C PHE A 60 -23.90 -11.25 14.68
N GLY A 61 -23.79 -11.23 16.01
CA GLY A 61 -24.58 -10.35 16.87
C GLY A 61 -24.03 -8.92 16.96
N ALA A 62 -24.82 -8.01 17.53
CA ALA A 62 -24.44 -6.59 17.69
C ALA A 62 -23.16 -6.38 18.51
N SER A 63 -22.83 -7.28 19.44
CA SER A 63 -21.58 -7.23 20.21
C SER A 63 -20.35 -7.74 19.41
N GLN A 64 -20.60 -8.35 18.25
CA GLN A 64 -19.55 -8.93 17.42
C GLN A 64 -19.25 -8.12 16.16
N ALA A 65 -20.19 -7.28 15.70
CA ALA A 65 -19.99 -6.45 14.51
C ALA A 65 -20.87 -5.18 14.59
N GLU A 66 -20.26 -4.04 14.29
CA GLU A 66 -20.93 -2.73 14.26
C GLU A 66 -20.26 -1.79 13.25
N VAL A 67 -21.03 -0.81 12.78
CA VAL A 67 -20.50 0.32 12.00
C VAL A 67 -20.14 1.45 12.98
N PHE A 68 -18.97 2.04 12.80
CA PHE A 68 -18.61 3.28 13.47
C PHE A 68 -18.62 4.44 12.47
N VAL A 69 -18.94 5.63 12.95
CA VAL A 69 -19.00 6.85 12.11
C VAL A 69 -18.35 7.98 12.89
N PRO A 70 -17.27 8.60 12.40
CA PRO A 70 -16.69 9.78 13.01
C PRO A 70 -17.68 10.94 13.07
N GLU A 71 -17.68 11.69 14.18
CA GLU A 71 -18.58 12.81 14.39
C GLU A 71 -18.45 13.86 13.28
N GLY A 72 -19.57 14.33 12.74
CA GLY A 72 -19.61 15.30 11.64
C GLY A 72 -19.19 14.74 10.26
N ARG A 73 -18.90 13.44 10.15
CA ARG A 73 -18.40 12.78 8.93
C ARG A 73 -19.29 11.59 8.52
N PRO A 74 -20.56 11.80 8.17
CA PRO A 74 -21.55 10.74 8.01
C PRO A 74 -21.24 9.74 6.89
N LYS A 75 -20.35 10.07 5.96
CA LYS A 75 -19.93 9.20 4.85
C LYS A 75 -18.61 8.48 5.08
N GLU A 76 -17.84 8.86 6.12
CA GLU A 76 -16.48 8.39 6.37
C GLU A 76 -16.43 7.31 7.47
N GLY A 77 -17.54 6.60 7.68
CA GLY A 77 -17.61 5.49 8.63
C GLY A 77 -16.92 4.23 8.13
N GLY A 78 -16.77 3.27 9.04
CA GLY A 78 -16.17 1.98 8.77
C GLY A 78 -16.85 0.87 9.56
N LEU A 79 -16.37 -0.35 9.43
CA LEU A 79 -16.86 -1.54 10.09
C LEU A 79 -15.82 -2.11 11.05
N ILE A 80 -16.22 -2.44 12.27
CA ILE A 80 -15.45 -3.27 13.18
C ILE A 80 -16.20 -4.58 13.45
N ALA A 81 -15.46 -5.70 13.45
CA ALA A 81 -16.02 -7.01 13.73
C ALA A 81 -15.03 -7.90 14.48
N ARG A 82 -15.52 -8.97 15.16
CA ARG A 82 -14.65 -9.91 15.86
C ARG A 82 -15.23 -11.31 15.96
N ILE A 83 -14.31 -12.28 16.05
CA ILE A 83 -14.56 -13.64 16.55
C ILE A 83 -13.71 -13.81 17.80
N ASP A 84 -14.37 -14.06 18.95
CA ASP A 84 -13.68 -14.21 20.21
C ASP A 84 -12.86 -15.50 20.24
N GLY A 85 -11.64 -15.41 20.79
CA GLY A 85 -10.75 -16.56 20.98
C GLY A 85 -11.06 -17.35 22.26
N SER A 86 -10.63 -18.61 22.28
CA SER A 86 -10.77 -19.49 23.44
C SER A 86 -9.75 -19.22 24.55
N ASP A 87 -8.64 -18.55 24.24
CA ASP A 87 -7.58 -18.23 25.17
C ASP A 87 -7.51 -16.71 25.41
N PRO A 88 -8.02 -16.21 26.54
CA PRO A 88 -8.00 -14.78 26.86
C PRO A 88 -6.59 -14.22 27.09
N SER A 89 -5.59 -15.08 27.31
CA SER A 89 -4.19 -14.68 27.47
C SER A 89 -3.50 -14.46 26.11
N ALA A 90 -4.03 -15.03 25.04
CA ALA A 90 -3.50 -14.86 23.69
C ALA A 90 -3.90 -13.50 23.13
N LYS A 91 -2.92 -12.61 22.87
CA LYS A 91 -3.18 -11.32 22.24
C LYS A 91 -3.93 -11.51 20.91
N ALA A 92 -4.93 -10.68 20.67
CA ALA A 92 -5.71 -10.69 19.43
C ALA A 92 -4.83 -10.49 18.20
N MET A 93 -5.31 -10.89 17.04
CA MET A 93 -4.83 -10.43 15.74
C MET A 93 -5.85 -9.47 15.12
N LEU A 94 -5.37 -8.47 14.39
CA LEU A 94 -6.19 -7.51 13.69
C LEU A 94 -6.03 -7.72 12.18
N LEU A 95 -7.13 -7.81 11.47
CA LEU A 95 -7.21 -7.70 10.01
C LEU A 95 -7.71 -6.29 9.72
N VAL A 96 -6.89 -5.46 9.14
CA VAL A 96 -7.24 -4.08 8.81
C VAL A 96 -7.12 -3.87 7.31
N ASP A 97 -8.00 -3.03 6.77
CA ASP A 97 -7.99 -2.67 5.37
C ASP A 97 -8.86 -1.45 5.12
N HIS A 98 -8.53 -0.65 4.10
CA HIS A 98 -9.34 0.49 3.73
C HIS A 98 -10.41 0.11 2.69
N ILE A 99 -11.54 0.79 2.74
CA ILE A 99 -12.65 0.60 1.80
C ILE A 99 -12.89 1.82 0.91
N ASP A 100 -12.24 2.94 1.20
CA ASP A 100 -12.23 4.09 0.29
C ASP A 100 -11.36 3.81 -0.94
N VAL A 101 -11.56 4.59 -1.97
CA VAL A 101 -10.83 4.50 -3.23
C VAL A 101 -10.56 5.90 -3.77
N VAL A 102 -9.50 6.07 -4.54
CA VAL A 102 -9.26 7.31 -5.27
C VAL A 102 -10.40 7.61 -6.24
N ALA A 103 -10.67 8.89 -6.46
CA ALA A 103 -11.74 9.33 -7.35
C ALA A 103 -11.59 8.75 -8.77
N ALA A 104 -12.72 8.37 -9.36
CA ALA A 104 -12.78 7.92 -10.75
C ALA A 104 -13.88 8.72 -11.48
N ARG A 105 -13.47 9.59 -12.40
CA ARG A 105 -14.41 10.36 -13.21
C ARG A 105 -14.98 9.49 -14.31
N ARG A 106 -16.31 9.42 -14.39
CA ARG A 106 -17.01 8.56 -15.36
C ARG A 106 -16.59 8.85 -16.81
N GLU A 107 -16.34 10.11 -17.13
CA GLU A 107 -15.93 10.59 -18.45
C GLU A 107 -14.53 10.10 -18.89
N ASP A 108 -13.66 9.80 -17.94
CA ASP A 108 -12.31 9.29 -18.21
C ASP A 108 -12.28 7.77 -18.45
N TRP A 109 -13.36 7.06 -18.08
CA TRP A 109 -13.43 5.62 -18.15
C TRP A 109 -14.24 5.15 -19.36
N PRO A 110 -13.79 4.12 -20.11
CA PRO A 110 -14.57 3.53 -21.20
C PRO A 110 -15.83 2.81 -20.71
N ARG A 111 -15.90 2.52 -19.40
CA ARG A 111 -17.01 1.84 -18.70
C ARG A 111 -17.26 2.48 -17.37
N ASP A 112 -18.36 2.12 -16.70
CA ASP A 112 -18.64 2.58 -15.34
C ASP A 112 -17.56 2.07 -14.38
N PRO A 113 -16.77 2.95 -13.71
CA PRO A 113 -15.70 2.55 -12.80
C PRO A 113 -16.20 1.80 -11.56
N PHE A 114 -17.45 2.05 -11.13
CA PHE A 114 -18.07 1.41 -9.97
C PHE A 114 -18.99 0.25 -10.37
N ARG A 115 -18.56 -0.50 -11.38
CA ARG A 115 -19.20 -1.73 -11.79
C ARG A 115 -18.17 -2.83 -11.97
N LEU A 116 -18.36 -3.95 -11.25
CA LEU A 116 -17.45 -5.09 -11.37
C LEU A 116 -17.69 -5.80 -12.70
N VAL A 117 -16.79 -5.61 -13.63
CA VAL A 117 -16.80 -6.27 -14.94
C VAL A 117 -15.79 -7.42 -14.94
N GLU A 118 -16.20 -8.59 -15.44
CA GLU A 118 -15.29 -9.71 -15.71
C GLU A 118 -15.08 -9.83 -17.20
N GLU A 119 -13.85 -9.62 -17.65
CA GLU A 119 -13.49 -9.64 -19.06
C GLU A 119 -12.05 -10.15 -19.23
N ASN A 120 -11.85 -11.06 -20.21
CA ASN A 120 -10.52 -11.60 -20.56
C ASN A 120 -9.73 -12.17 -19.36
N GLY A 121 -10.44 -12.75 -18.37
CA GLY A 121 -9.82 -13.33 -17.17
C GLY A 121 -9.44 -12.32 -16.10
N TYR A 122 -9.91 -11.06 -16.21
CA TYR A 122 -9.74 -10.01 -15.22
C TYR A 122 -11.07 -9.53 -14.67
N PHE A 123 -11.07 -9.17 -13.40
CA PHE A 123 -12.02 -8.23 -12.83
C PHE A 123 -11.52 -6.82 -13.10
N ILE A 124 -12.41 -5.93 -13.55
CA ILE A 124 -12.11 -4.55 -13.92
C ILE A 124 -13.10 -3.64 -13.20
N GLY A 125 -12.58 -2.57 -12.58
CA GLY A 125 -13.35 -1.57 -11.86
C GLY A 125 -12.46 -0.78 -10.89
N ARG A 126 -12.90 0.34 -10.37
CA ARG A 126 -12.17 1.10 -9.35
C ARG A 126 -12.20 0.36 -8.01
N GLY A 127 -11.03 0.19 -7.38
CA GLY A 127 -10.90 -0.50 -6.11
C GLY A 127 -10.89 -2.03 -6.25
N VAL A 128 -10.81 -2.59 -7.47
CA VAL A 128 -10.72 -4.05 -7.63
C VAL A 128 -9.40 -4.61 -7.10
N ILE A 129 -8.37 -3.79 -7.01
CA ILE A 129 -7.06 -4.17 -6.46
C ILE A 129 -6.68 -3.32 -5.26
N ASP A 130 -7.10 -2.05 -5.22
CA ASP A 130 -6.72 -1.07 -4.22
C ASP A 130 -7.97 -0.49 -3.52
N ASP A 131 -8.45 -1.08 -2.34
CA ASP A 131 -8.14 -2.48 -1.93
C ASP A 131 -9.40 -3.26 -1.48
N LYS A 132 -10.48 -3.18 -2.28
CA LYS A 132 -11.73 -3.91 -1.97
C LYS A 132 -11.62 -5.43 -2.09
N ALA A 133 -10.57 -5.93 -2.75
CA ALA A 133 -10.34 -7.37 -2.83
C ALA A 133 -9.96 -7.95 -1.47
N LEU A 134 -9.03 -7.31 -0.75
CA LEU A 134 -8.61 -7.73 0.57
C LEU A 134 -9.73 -7.54 1.60
N SER A 135 -10.42 -6.40 1.56
CA SER A 135 -11.61 -6.14 2.37
C SER A 135 -12.68 -7.22 2.21
N ALA A 136 -12.98 -7.63 0.98
CA ALA A 136 -13.92 -8.72 0.70
C ALA A 136 -13.44 -10.06 1.28
N ILE A 137 -12.13 -10.34 1.21
CA ILE A 137 -11.53 -11.55 1.75
C ILE A 137 -11.63 -11.57 3.28
N TRP A 138 -11.46 -10.42 3.96
CA TRP A 138 -11.61 -10.35 5.40
C TRP A 138 -13.05 -10.68 5.83
N ILE A 139 -14.05 -10.10 5.16
CA ILE A 139 -15.47 -10.37 5.45
C ILE A 139 -15.84 -11.82 5.13
N ASP A 140 -15.46 -12.33 3.97
CA ASP A 140 -15.68 -13.73 3.59
C ASP A 140 -15.03 -14.71 4.58
N SER A 141 -13.82 -14.39 5.05
CA SER A 141 -13.12 -15.21 6.03
C SER A 141 -13.88 -15.33 7.35
N LEU A 142 -14.41 -14.22 7.88
CA LEU A 142 -15.25 -14.24 9.07
C LEU A 142 -16.53 -15.07 8.86
N ILE A 143 -17.21 -14.88 7.71
CA ILE A 143 -18.45 -15.62 7.37
C ILE A 143 -18.17 -17.12 7.27
N ARG A 144 -17.08 -17.51 6.61
CA ARG A 144 -16.67 -18.92 6.50
C ARG A 144 -16.36 -19.53 7.86
N MET A 145 -15.56 -18.85 8.68
CA MET A 145 -15.23 -19.31 10.03
C MET A 145 -16.47 -19.51 10.89
N LYS A 146 -17.44 -18.58 10.81
CA LYS A 146 -18.71 -18.72 11.54
C LYS A 146 -19.51 -19.92 11.07
N LYS A 147 -19.63 -20.14 9.75
CA LYS A 147 -20.34 -21.28 9.15
C LYS A 147 -19.67 -22.63 9.46
N GLU A 148 -18.32 -22.66 9.49
CA GLU A 148 -17.55 -23.85 9.81
C GLU A 148 -17.51 -24.17 11.32
N GLY A 149 -18.03 -23.27 12.17
CA GLY A 149 -17.89 -23.40 13.61
C GLY A 149 -16.42 -23.33 14.07
N PHE A 150 -15.58 -22.58 13.34
CA PHE A 150 -14.18 -22.43 13.69
C PHE A 150 -14.02 -21.62 14.98
N TRP A 151 -13.37 -22.20 15.97
CA TRP A 151 -13.09 -21.56 17.24
C TRP A 151 -11.58 -21.23 17.33
N PRO A 152 -11.19 -19.97 17.13
CA PRO A 152 -9.79 -19.58 17.17
C PRO A 152 -9.27 -19.62 18.60
N LYS A 153 -7.96 -19.85 18.76
CA LYS A 153 -7.29 -19.71 20.04
C LYS A 153 -7.23 -18.25 20.48
N ARG A 154 -6.77 -17.35 19.56
CA ARG A 154 -6.75 -15.90 19.80
C ARG A 154 -7.93 -15.22 19.11
N THR A 155 -8.42 -14.14 19.71
CA THR A 155 -9.45 -13.28 19.08
C THR A 155 -8.96 -12.77 17.73
N ILE A 156 -9.84 -12.88 16.72
CA ILE A 156 -9.67 -12.26 15.40
C ILE A 156 -10.52 -11.00 15.38
N LYS A 157 -9.91 -9.86 15.11
CA LYS A 157 -10.59 -8.58 14.92
C LYS A 157 -10.47 -8.19 13.45
N VAL A 158 -11.49 -7.50 12.95
CA VAL A 158 -11.49 -6.88 11.62
C VAL A 158 -11.84 -5.41 11.77
N ALA A 159 -11.11 -4.55 11.08
CA ALA A 159 -11.46 -3.13 10.91
C ALA A 159 -11.39 -2.79 9.42
N LEU A 160 -12.54 -2.48 8.82
CA LEU A 160 -12.61 -1.86 7.51
C LEU A 160 -12.75 -0.36 7.70
N THR A 161 -11.82 0.41 7.19
CA THR A 161 -11.65 1.83 7.48
C THR A 161 -11.81 2.70 6.23
N CYS A 162 -11.92 4.01 6.42
CA CYS A 162 -12.00 5.02 5.38
C CYS A 162 -10.86 6.02 5.55
N GLY A 163 -10.49 6.72 4.47
CA GLY A 163 -9.57 7.86 4.53
C GLY A 163 -8.09 7.49 4.45
N GLU A 164 -7.74 6.34 3.89
CA GLU A 164 -6.37 6.00 3.51
C GLU A 164 -5.94 6.81 2.29
N GLU A 165 -6.78 6.82 1.26
CA GLU A 165 -6.52 7.37 -0.06
C GLU A 165 -6.71 8.90 -0.16
N SER A 166 -7.32 9.52 0.84
CA SER A 166 -7.64 10.94 0.82
C SER A 166 -7.09 11.68 2.04
N GLY A 167 -6.20 12.62 1.83
CA GLY A 167 -5.70 13.51 2.88
C GLY A 167 -6.74 14.49 3.45
N GLU A 168 -7.95 14.56 2.87
CA GLU A 168 -9.06 15.41 3.32
C GLU A 168 -10.07 14.66 4.20
N ALA A 169 -10.11 13.34 4.09
CA ALA A 169 -10.97 12.48 4.89
C ALA A 169 -10.34 12.20 6.27
N VAL A 170 -11.18 11.84 7.24
CA VAL A 170 -10.71 11.32 8.52
C VAL A 170 -10.15 9.92 8.31
N ASN A 171 -8.87 9.72 8.65
CA ASN A 171 -8.31 8.39 8.62
C ASN A 171 -8.94 7.51 9.70
N GLY A 172 -9.58 6.42 9.28
CA GLY A 172 -10.37 5.57 10.17
C GLY A 172 -9.54 4.80 11.18
N VAL A 173 -8.31 4.40 10.84
CA VAL A 173 -7.40 3.71 11.77
C VAL A 173 -6.95 4.68 12.88
N ASP A 174 -6.53 5.88 12.51
CA ASP A 174 -6.15 6.91 13.49
C ASP A 174 -7.32 7.26 14.40
N TRP A 175 -8.53 7.43 13.83
CA TRP A 175 -9.74 7.67 14.60
C TRP A 175 -10.05 6.55 15.59
N LEU A 176 -9.96 5.28 15.17
CA LEU A 176 -10.19 4.12 16.05
C LEU A 176 -9.16 4.05 17.17
N LEU A 177 -7.91 4.35 16.90
CA LEU A 177 -6.85 4.42 17.93
C LEU A 177 -7.13 5.45 19.01
N GLN A 178 -7.74 6.58 18.63
CA GLN A 178 -8.07 7.66 19.54
C GLN A 178 -9.38 7.44 20.31
N HIS A 179 -10.40 6.83 19.68
CA HIS A 179 -11.77 6.78 20.22
C HIS A 179 -12.25 5.37 20.59
N ARG A 180 -11.72 4.35 19.92
CA ARG A 180 -12.13 2.95 20.08
C ARG A 180 -10.93 2.01 20.02
N ARG A 181 -9.92 2.32 20.83
CA ARG A 181 -8.67 1.54 20.86
C ARG A 181 -8.91 0.05 21.15
N ASP A 182 -9.91 -0.28 21.94
CA ASP A 182 -10.34 -1.65 22.22
C ASP A 182 -10.67 -2.45 20.96
N ALA A 183 -11.19 -1.80 19.91
CA ALA A 183 -11.51 -2.46 18.65
C ALA A 183 -10.27 -2.86 17.83
N VAL A 184 -9.18 -2.10 17.94
CA VAL A 184 -7.96 -2.30 17.12
C VAL A 184 -6.75 -2.80 17.92
N GLU A 185 -6.78 -2.79 19.26
CA GLU A 185 -5.69 -3.31 20.09
C GLU A 185 -5.43 -4.79 19.79
N ALA A 186 -4.19 -5.12 19.40
CA ALA A 186 -3.81 -6.46 18.97
C ALA A 186 -2.33 -6.76 19.27
N GLY A 187 -1.95 -8.00 19.21
CA GLY A 187 -0.55 -8.43 19.28
C GLY A 187 0.21 -8.16 17.98
N PHE A 188 -0.51 -8.16 16.86
CA PHE A 188 -0.05 -7.78 15.52
C PHE A 188 -1.26 -7.51 14.61
N ALA A 189 -1.02 -6.79 13.53
CA ALA A 189 -2.01 -6.55 12.49
C ALA A 189 -1.56 -7.09 11.14
N LEU A 190 -2.52 -7.53 10.34
CA LEU A 190 -2.38 -7.86 8.93
C LEU A 190 -3.10 -6.79 8.13
N ASN A 191 -2.40 -6.21 7.18
CA ASN A 191 -2.83 -5.06 6.38
C ASN A 191 -2.56 -5.33 4.91
N GLU A 192 -2.91 -4.39 4.06
CA GLU A 192 -2.50 -4.28 2.67
C GLU A 192 -0.97 -4.14 2.50
N GLY A 193 -0.53 -3.97 1.25
CA GLY A 193 0.86 -3.70 0.89
C GLY A 193 1.70 -4.96 0.66
N GLY A 194 1.18 -6.14 1.01
CA GLY A 194 1.75 -7.42 0.61
C GLY A 194 1.07 -7.94 -0.66
N TYR A 195 1.84 -8.49 -1.60
CA TYR A 195 1.29 -9.03 -2.85
C TYR A 195 2.20 -10.09 -3.45
N GLY A 196 1.65 -10.91 -4.34
CA GLY A 196 2.43 -11.77 -5.20
C GLY A 196 2.83 -11.03 -6.49
N ILE A 197 3.93 -11.41 -7.10
CA ILE A 197 4.32 -10.93 -8.43
C ILE A 197 4.31 -12.05 -9.44
N THR A 198 3.90 -11.74 -10.66
CA THR A 198 3.99 -12.65 -11.81
C THR A 198 5.08 -12.20 -12.78
N ASP A 199 5.49 -13.11 -13.65
CA ASP A 199 6.24 -12.77 -14.86
C ASP A 199 5.30 -12.21 -15.95
N ALA A 200 5.87 -11.84 -17.10
CA ALA A 200 5.11 -11.31 -18.23
C ALA A 200 4.05 -12.29 -18.80
N ASN A 201 4.16 -13.59 -18.48
CA ASN A 201 3.21 -14.63 -18.89
C ASN A 201 2.14 -14.90 -17.81
N GLY A 202 2.15 -14.16 -16.71
CA GLY A 202 1.25 -14.33 -15.57
C GLY A 202 1.59 -15.53 -14.67
N LYS A 203 2.82 -16.07 -14.77
CA LYS A 203 3.29 -17.15 -13.89
C LYS A 203 3.78 -16.54 -12.57
N PRO A 204 3.35 -17.05 -11.40
CA PRO A 204 3.84 -16.65 -10.10
C PRO A 204 5.36 -16.71 -9.97
N VAL A 205 5.97 -15.67 -9.37
CA VAL A 205 7.42 -15.52 -9.19
C VAL A 205 7.81 -15.47 -7.72
N ALA A 206 7.12 -14.62 -6.93
CA ALA A 206 7.37 -14.44 -5.50
C ALA A 206 6.14 -13.91 -4.80
N LEU A 207 6.08 -14.09 -3.49
CA LEU A 207 5.08 -13.51 -2.58
C LEU A 207 5.77 -12.51 -1.67
N TYR A 208 5.47 -11.22 -1.79
CA TYR A 208 6.02 -10.15 -0.98
C TYR A 208 5.23 -9.97 0.31
N LEU A 209 5.85 -10.30 1.44
CA LEU A 209 5.36 -9.98 2.77
C LEU A 209 5.92 -8.62 3.16
N ALA A 210 5.08 -7.58 3.23
CA ALA A 210 5.54 -6.27 3.64
C ALA A 210 5.87 -6.24 5.14
N VAL A 211 7.10 -5.84 5.45
CA VAL A 211 7.65 -5.75 6.81
C VAL A 211 8.19 -4.34 6.99
N GLY A 212 7.27 -3.41 7.25
CA GLY A 212 7.53 -1.99 7.36
C GLY A 212 7.37 -1.23 6.04
N GLU A 213 7.22 0.06 6.17
CA GLU A 213 6.93 1.00 5.09
C GLU A 213 7.69 2.31 5.29
N LYS A 214 7.84 3.08 4.21
CA LYS A 214 8.45 4.41 4.26
C LYS A 214 7.41 5.44 4.70
N HIS A 215 7.87 6.41 5.48
CA HIS A 215 7.04 7.53 5.90
C HIS A 215 7.10 8.67 4.89
N SER A 216 5.95 9.27 4.58
CA SER A 216 5.83 10.42 3.69
C SER A 216 6.01 11.73 4.47
N GLN A 217 6.87 12.62 3.99
CA GLN A 217 7.01 13.97 4.51
C GLN A 217 7.27 14.94 3.37
N SER A 218 6.47 15.99 3.30
CA SER A 218 6.71 17.09 2.37
C SER A 218 7.46 18.22 3.03
N PHE A 219 8.30 18.89 2.25
CA PHE A 219 9.00 20.10 2.63
C PHE A 219 8.76 21.16 1.55
N THR A 220 8.61 22.40 1.95
CA THR A 220 8.66 23.56 1.07
C THR A 220 10.02 24.22 1.16
N ILE A 221 10.69 24.44 0.02
CA ILE A 221 11.85 25.31 -0.10
C ILE A 221 11.44 26.61 -0.78
N GLU A 222 11.93 27.74 -0.26
CA GLU A 222 11.57 29.06 -0.77
C GLU A 222 12.81 29.96 -0.84
N ALA A 223 13.01 30.57 -2.03
CA ALA A 223 13.95 31.64 -2.27
C ALA A 223 13.22 33.00 -2.30
N ARG A 224 13.81 34.01 -1.69
CA ARG A 224 13.28 35.38 -1.70
C ARG A 224 14.32 36.38 -2.25
N ASN A 225 13.84 37.39 -2.96
CA ASN A 225 14.66 38.44 -3.53
C ASN A 225 13.88 39.75 -3.55
N PRO A 226 14.51 40.93 -3.43
CA PRO A 226 13.82 42.22 -3.55
C PRO A 226 13.10 42.43 -4.87
N GLY A 227 13.46 41.69 -5.92
CA GLY A 227 12.93 41.89 -7.27
C GLY A 227 13.57 43.05 -7.98
N GLY A 228 12.95 43.53 -9.05
CA GLY A 228 13.42 44.65 -9.85
C GLY A 228 12.90 44.61 -11.29
N HIS A 229 13.29 45.58 -12.11
CA HIS A 229 12.92 45.64 -13.51
C HIS A 229 13.83 44.69 -14.34
N SER A 230 13.24 43.87 -15.21
CA SER A 230 13.98 42.81 -15.95
C SER A 230 15.03 43.39 -16.93
N SER A 231 14.92 44.66 -17.37
CA SER A 231 15.93 45.33 -18.19
C SER A 231 17.25 45.64 -17.44
N ARG A 232 17.26 45.42 -16.12
CA ARG A 232 18.46 45.57 -15.25
C ARG A 232 18.71 44.26 -14.53
N PRO A 233 19.23 43.24 -15.27
CA PRO A 233 19.41 41.92 -14.72
C PRO A 233 20.44 41.98 -13.55
N ARG A 234 20.12 41.21 -12.48
CA ARG A 234 20.97 41.04 -11.32
C ARG A 234 21.45 39.61 -11.22
N PRO A 235 22.63 39.34 -10.66
CA PRO A 235 23.09 37.98 -10.44
C PRO A 235 22.24 37.23 -9.39
N ASP A 236 21.70 37.95 -8.40
CA ASP A 236 20.80 37.45 -7.38
C ASP A 236 19.35 37.43 -7.91
N ASN A 237 18.75 36.26 -7.98
CA ASN A 237 17.41 36.03 -8.53
C ASN A 237 16.75 34.84 -7.83
N ALA A 238 15.56 35.03 -7.31
CA ALA A 238 14.88 33.96 -6.58
C ALA A 238 14.67 32.67 -7.38
N ILE A 239 14.47 32.78 -8.71
CA ILE A 239 14.37 31.61 -9.59
C ILE A 239 15.72 30.88 -9.70
N TYR A 240 16.83 31.63 -9.83
CA TYR A 240 18.15 31.03 -9.96
C TYR A 240 18.57 30.35 -8.63
N ASP A 241 18.34 31.03 -7.51
CA ASP A 241 18.62 30.47 -6.18
C ASP A 241 17.81 29.19 -5.93
N LEU A 242 16.52 29.17 -6.32
CA LEU A 242 15.69 27.96 -6.24
C LEU A 242 16.20 26.84 -7.16
N ALA A 243 16.59 27.19 -8.41
CA ALA A 243 17.11 26.22 -9.38
C ALA A 243 18.40 25.55 -8.90
N ASP A 244 19.29 26.31 -8.24
CA ASP A 244 20.52 25.79 -7.64
C ASP A 244 20.20 24.88 -6.45
N ALA A 245 19.24 25.26 -5.59
CA ALA A 245 18.78 24.42 -4.49
C ALA A 245 18.16 23.09 -4.99
N LEU A 246 17.32 23.13 -6.02
CA LEU A 246 16.73 21.95 -6.65
C LEU A 246 17.82 21.06 -7.30
N THR A 247 18.82 21.67 -7.93
CA THR A 247 19.97 20.95 -8.51
C THR A 247 20.79 20.26 -7.42
N ALA A 248 21.00 20.93 -6.29
CA ALA A 248 21.69 20.36 -5.14
C ALA A 248 20.94 19.16 -4.56
N ILE A 249 19.61 19.29 -4.36
CA ILE A 249 18.76 18.18 -3.90
C ILE A 249 18.78 17.01 -4.89
N ARG A 250 18.68 17.26 -6.20
CA ARG A 250 18.77 16.21 -7.23
C ARG A 250 20.07 15.42 -7.19
N ARG A 251 21.18 16.07 -6.89
CA ARG A 251 22.53 15.45 -6.81
C ARG A 251 22.79 14.76 -5.48
N PHE A 252 22.02 15.12 -4.45
CA PHE A 252 22.19 14.55 -3.12
C PHE A 252 21.56 13.16 -3.03
N SER A 253 22.30 12.22 -2.47
CA SER A 253 21.80 10.88 -2.15
C SER A 253 21.97 10.62 -0.67
N PHE A 254 20.87 10.30 0.01
CA PHE A 254 20.92 9.85 1.39
C PHE A 254 21.76 8.56 1.50
N PRO A 255 22.44 8.32 2.63
CA PRO A 255 23.18 7.07 2.85
C PRO A 255 22.26 5.84 2.74
N ILE A 256 22.79 4.72 2.24
CA ILE A 256 22.06 3.45 2.28
C ILE A 256 21.94 2.96 3.72
N ARG A 257 20.85 2.25 4.00
CA ARG A 257 20.60 1.58 5.27
C ARG A 257 20.19 0.14 5.03
N LEU A 258 20.90 -0.77 5.71
CA LEU A 258 20.59 -2.19 5.68
C LEU A 258 19.94 -2.61 7.00
N ASN A 259 18.75 -3.19 6.91
CA ASN A 259 18.04 -3.81 8.01
C ASN A 259 17.71 -5.27 7.68
N ALA A 260 17.09 -5.99 8.60
CA ALA A 260 16.75 -7.41 8.39
C ALA A 260 15.82 -7.60 7.18
N THR A 261 14.87 -6.69 6.98
CA THR A 261 13.87 -6.77 5.91
C THR A 261 14.51 -6.65 4.53
N ASN A 262 15.24 -5.55 4.26
CA ASN A 262 15.82 -5.36 2.93
C ASN A 262 16.99 -6.33 2.66
N ARG A 263 17.76 -6.72 3.67
CA ARG A 263 18.75 -7.80 3.52
C ARG A 263 18.07 -9.13 3.15
N GLY A 264 16.95 -9.46 3.81
CA GLY A 264 16.15 -10.63 3.50
C GLY A 264 15.59 -10.58 2.08
N TYR A 265 15.09 -9.42 1.65
CA TYR A 265 14.63 -9.19 0.28
C TYR A 265 15.74 -9.49 -0.74
N PHE A 266 16.88 -8.81 -0.63
CA PHE A 266 17.98 -8.97 -1.58
C PHE A 266 18.54 -10.39 -1.60
N THR A 267 18.63 -11.04 -0.44
CA THR A 267 19.08 -12.44 -0.36
C THR A 267 18.13 -13.39 -1.12
N ARG A 268 16.81 -13.23 -0.93
CA ARG A 268 15.81 -14.14 -1.49
C ARG A 268 15.52 -13.85 -2.97
N MET A 269 15.61 -12.58 -3.40
CA MET A 269 15.41 -12.19 -4.79
C MET A 269 16.64 -12.41 -5.67
N ALA A 270 17.83 -12.44 -5.12
CA ALA A 270 19.07 -12.63 -5.87
C ALA A 270 19.06 -13.80 -6.86
N PRO A 271 18.68 -15.04 -6.48
CA PRO A 271 18.62 -16.14 -7.42
C PRO A 271 17.51 -16.01 -8.47
N ILE A 272 16.45 -15.26 -8.17
CA ILE A 272 15.31 -15.04 -9.09
C ILE A 272 15.71 -14.02 -10.16
N VAL A 273 16.33 -12.91 -9.75
CA VAL A 273 16.80 -11.85 -10.67
C VAL A 273 17.97 -12.34 -11.53
N GLY A 274 18.92 -13.07 -10.92
CA GLY A 274 20.06 -13.65 -11.63
C GLY A 274 21.05 -12.61 -12.19
N GLY A 275 22.03 -13.09 -12.96
CA GLY A 275 23.01 -12.26 -13.62
C GLY A 275 23.83 -11.37 -12.65
N ASP A 276 24.40 -10.29 -13.17
CA ASP A 276 25.22 -9.34 -12.38
C ASP A 276 24.41 -8.63 -11.29
N MET A 277 23.12 -8.33 -11.57
CA MET A 277 22.24 -7.72 -10.58
C MET A 277 21.99 -8.70 -9.42
N GLY A 278 21.68 -9.96 -9.70
CA GLY A 278 21.49 -10.98 -8.68
C GLY A 278 22.74 -11.21 -7.82
N GLN A 279 23.94 -11.18 -8.42
CA GLN A 279 25.21 -11.28 -7.68
C GLN A 279 25.40 -10.07 -6.74
N ALA A 280 25.13 -8.85 -7.23
CA ALA A 280 25.21 -7.64 -6.41
C ALA A 280 24.17 -7.67 -5.28
N MET A 281 22.93 -8.11 -5.55
CA MET A 281 21.89 -8.29 -4.54
C MET A 281 22.30 -9.31 -3.48
N ALA A 282 22.88 -10.44 -3.86
CA ALA A 282 23.37 -11.45 -2.92
C ALA A 282 24.49 -10.90 -2.01
N ALA A 283 25.41 -10.10 -2.55
CA ALA A 283 26.47 -9.45 -1.77
C ALA A 283 25.86 -8.43 -0.79
N LEU A 284 24.92 -7.59 -1.24
CA LEU A 284 24.23 -6.61 -0.40
C LEU A 284 23.43 -7.30 0.72
N GLY A 285 22.73 -8.37 0.42
CA GLY A 285 21.99 -9.19 1.39
C GLY A 285 22.89 -9.76 2.50
N LYS A 286 24.13 -10.07 2.18
CA LYS A 286 25.17 -10.47 3.13
C LYS A 286 25.77 -9.29 3.93
N GLY A 287 25.38 -8.05 3.59
CA GLY A 287 25.81 -6.85 4.28
C GLY A 287 26.98 -6.11 3.62
N SER A 288 27.31 -6.41 2.36
CA SER A 288 28.32 -5.66 1.62
C SER A 288 27.91 -4.19 1.48
N THR A 289 28.86 -3.29 1.71
CA THR A 289 28.74 -1.83 1.48
C THR A 289 29.72 -1.36 0.42
N ASP A 290 30.28 -2.29 -0.36
CA ASP A 290 31.17 -1.99 -1.47
C ASP A 290 30.50 -1.05 -2.47
N GLY A 291 31.21 0.00 -2.89
CA GLY A 291 30.66 1.06 -3.73
C GLY A 291 30.16 0.57 -5.09
N ALA A 292 30.82 -0.41 -5.71
CA ALA A 292 30.38 -0.97 -6.99
C ALA A 292 29.13 -1.82 -6.83
N VAL A 293 29.03 -2.62 -5.76
CA VAL A 293 27.85 -3.40 -5.41
C VAL A 293 26.65 -2.47 -5.17
N VAL A 294 26.84 -1.42 -4.35
CA VAL A 294 25.80 -0.43 -4.05
C VAL A 294 25.37 0.28 -5.32
N ALA A 295 26.30 0.77 -6.15
CA ALA A 295 25.99 1.45 -7.40
C ALA A 295 25.20 0.55 -8.36
N LYS A 296 25.57 -0.74 -8.45
CA LYS A 296 24.85 -1.71 -9.28
C LYS A 296 23.42 -1.91 -8.82
N VAL A 297 23.18 -2.15 -7.52
CA VAL A 297 21.83 -2.36 -7.01
C VAL A 297 20.99 -1.07 -7.08
N THR A 298 21.56 0.08 -6.73
CA THR A 298 20.85 1.36 -6.75
C THR A 298 20.67 1.97 -8.15
N SER A 299 21.18 1.33 -9.21
CA SER A 299 20.82 1.68 -10.58
C SER A 299 19.37 1.36 -10.93
N ASP A 300 18.75 0.44 -10.20
CA ASP A 300 17.29 0.23 -10.23
C ASP A 300 16.60 1.19 -9.26
N VAL A 301 15.56 1.88 -9.74
CA VAL A 301 14.87 2.92 -8.95
C VAL A 301 14.15 2.36 -7.73
N THR A 302 13.59 1.16 -7.84
CA THR A 302 12.88 0.48 -6.76
C THR A 302 13.84 0.03 -5.67
N TYR A 303 14.93 -0.63 -6.06
CA TYR A 303 15.95 -1.09 -5.12
C TYR A 303 16.65 0.08 -4.43
N ASN A 304 16.89 1.18 -5.17
CA ASN A 304 17.38 2.42 -4.58
C ASN A 304 16.44 2.97 -3.51
N ALA A 305 15.13 3.01 -3.79
CA ALA A 305 14.12 3.48 -2.85
C ALA A 305 14.01 2.58 -1.60
N MET A 306 14.21 1.26 -1.74
CA MET A 306 14.22 0.32 -0.61
C MET A 306 15.43 0.46 0.31
N LEU A 307 16.48 1.14 -0.14
CA LEU A 307 17.75 1.21 0.60
C LEU A 307 17.97 2.53 1.33
N ARG A 308 17.21 3.58 1.03
CA ARG A 308 17.46 4.92 1.61
C ARG A 308 16.23 5.80 1.61
N THR A 309 16.29 6.89 2.36
CA THR A 309 15.37 8.01 2.20
C THR A 309 15.54 8.59 0.79
N THR A 310 14.43 8.91 0.14
CA THR A 310 14.41 9.52 -1.20
C THR A 310 13.57 10.79 -1.16
N CYS A 311 14.06 11.84 -1.83
CA CYS A 311 13.35 13.11 -1.95
C CYS A 311 13.30 13.55 -3.41
N VAL A 312 12.16 14.06 -3.86
CA VAL A 312 11.94 14.52 -5.22
C VAL A 312 11.12 15.81 -5.24
N ALA A 313 11.46 16.75 -6.10
CA ALA A 313 10.64 17.93 -6.32
C ALA A 313 9.38 17.53 -7.12
N THR A 314 8.21 17.92 -6.62
CA THR A 314 6.91 17.59 -7.23
C THR A 314 6.15 18.82 -7.71
N MET A 315 6.39 20.00 -7.12
CA MET A 315 5.74 21.24 -7.49
C MET A 315 6.73 22.40 -7.50
N VAL A 316 6.55 23.36 -8.43
CA VAL A 316 7.31 24.61 -8.49
C VAL A 316 6.35 25.77 -8.81
N GLU A 317 6.52 26.87 -8.11
CA GLU A 317 5.82 28.13 -8.34
C GLU A 317 6.80 29.29 -8.28
N ALA A 318 6.88 30.14 -9.31
CA ALA A 318 7.83 31.26 -9.35
C ALA A 318 7.40 32.39 -10.30
N GLY A 319 7.79 33.61 -9.95
CA GLY A 319 7.52 34.81 -10.76
C GLY A 319 6.09 35.32 -10.62
N HIS A 320 5.84 36.54 -11.13
CA HIS A 320 4.52 37.17 -11.12
C HIS A 320 4.29 38.07 -12.33
N ALA A 321 5.36 38.48 -13.04
CA ALA A 321 5.25 39.30 -14.25
C ALA A 321 6.45 39.05 -15.18
N ILE A 322 6.21 39.09 -16.49
CA ILE A 322 7.20 38.82 -17.53
C ILE A 322 8.36 39.83 -17.54
N ASN A 323 8.14 41.04 -17.06
CA ASN A 323 9.09 42.17 -17.09
C ASN A 323 9.63 42.50 -15.68
N ALA A 324 9.44 41.64 -14.67
CA ALA A 324 9.92 41.81 -13.32
C ALA A 324 10.84 40.66 -12.86
N LEU A 325 11.88 41.00 -12.11
CA LEU A 325 12.64 39.99 -11.41
C LEU A 325 11.77 39.38 -10.30
N PRO A 326 11.76 38.05 -10.13
CA PRO A 326 10.88 37.37 -9.19
C PRO A 326 11.25 37.71 -7.76
N GLN A 327 10.24 38.05 -6.93
CA GLN A 327 10.42 38.31 -5.50
C GLN A 327 10.39 37.03 -4.68
N ARG A 328 9.81 35.97 -5.21
CA ARG A 328 9.66 34.68 -4.58
C ARG A 328 9.68 33.56 -5.61
N ALA A 329 10.34 32.46 -5.25
CA ALA A 329 10.26 31.19 -5.95
C ALA A 329 10.23 30.07 -4.90
N LYS A 330 9.30 29.13 -5.02
CA LYS A 330 9.14 28.02 -4.09
C LYS A 330 8.97 26.69 -4.81
N ALA A 331 9.33 25.62 -4.14
CA ALA A 331 9.09 24.26 -4.61
C ALA A 331 8.69 23.35 -3.45
N THR A 332 7.85 22.38 -3.75
CA THR A 332 7.53 21.27 -2.83
C THR A 332 8.47 20.11 -3.10
N ILE A 333 9.09 19.62 -2.04
CA ILE A 333 9.98 18.46 -2.04
C ILE A 333 9.27 17.34 -1.28
N GLN A 334 8.82 16.32 -1.99
CA GLN A 334 8.21 15.14 -1.41
C GLN A 334 9.32 14.14 -1.04
N CYS A 335 9.39 13.78 0.23
CA CYS A 335 10.34 12.80 0.74
C CYS A 335 9.61 11.54 1.21
N ARG A 336 10.24 10.39 0.95
CA ARG A 336 9.88 9.09 1.50
C ARG A 336 11.01 8.65 2.42
N LEU A 337 10.80 8.79 3.72
CA LEU A 337 11.80 8.54 4.75
C LEU A 337 11.98 7.05 4.96
N PHE A 338 13.22 6.63 5.09
CA PHE A 338 13.53 5.25 5.46
C PHE A 338 13.01 4.98 6.89
N PRO A 339 12.43 3.80 7.18
CA PRO A 339 11.85 3.49 8.48
C PRO A 339 12.82 3.73 9.63
N GLY A 340 12.35 4.42 10.67
CA GLY A 340 13.14 4.82 11.83
C GLY A 340 13.99 6.08 11.66
N GLU A 341 13.98 6.73 10.48
CA GLU A 341 14.59 8.06 10.32
C GLU A 341 13.68 9.16 10.87
N LYS A 342 14.25 10.04 11.67
CA LYS A 342 13.54 11.21 12.20
C LYS A 342 13.48 12.31 11.14
N VAL A 343 12.34 12.96 11.04
CA VAL A 343 12.11 14.08 10.10
C VAL A 343 13.15 15.18 10.27
N GLU A 344 13.55 15.47 11.52
CA GLU A 344 14.58 16.47 11.84
C GLU A 344 15.94 16.13 11.21
N GLY A 345 16.29 14.84 11.21
CA GLY A 345 17.54 14.36 10.61
C GLY A 345 17.55 14.52 9.08
N VAL A 346 16.40 14.26 8.45
CA VAL A 346 16.22 14.43 7.00
C VAL A 346 16.26 15.92 6.64
N GLU A 347 15.56 16.77 7.38
CA GLU A 347 15.58 18.22 7.19
C GLU A 347 17.01 18.79 7.29
N ALA A 348 17.76 18.38 8.31
CA ALA A 348 19.14 18.84 8.49
C ALA A 348 20.05 18.42 7.31
N GLN A 349 19.87 17.21 6.78
CA GLN A 349 20.60 16.73 5.61
C GLN A 349 20.22 17.50 4.34
N LEU A 350 18.93 17.83 4.15
CA LEU A 350 18.47 18.66 3.04
C LEU A 350 19.05 20.09 3.13
N ARG A 351 19.01 20.74 4.31
CA ARG A 351 19.65 22.05 4.52
C ARG A 351 21.13 22.02 4.19
N LYS A 352 21.82 20.98 4.63
CA LYS A 352 23.26 20.80 4.32
C LYS A 352 23.49 20.60 2.82
N ALA A 353 22.66 19.83 2.16
CA ALA A 353 22.77 19.58 0.71
C ALA A 353 22.53 20.85 -0.09
N ILE A 354 21.51 21.64 0.26
CA ILE A 354 21.21 22.95 -0.37
C ILE A 354 22.38 23.91 -0.22
N GLY A 355 23.03 23.97 0.96
CA GLY A 355 24.22 24.78 1.21
C GLY A 355 24.03 26.30 1.16
N ASN A 356 22.81 26.79 0.89
CA ASN A 356 22.48 28.20 0.83
C ASN A 356 21.56 28.56 2.02
N PRO A 357 22.05 29.32 3.04
CA PRO A 357 21.24 29.67 4.21
C PRO A 357 20.09 30.67 3.91
N ALA A 358 20.12 31.32 2.75
CA ALA A 358 19.05 32.22 2.31
C ALA A 358 17.81 31.46 1.80
N ILE A 359 17.95 30.17 1.47
CA ILE A 359 16.82 29.32 1.12
C ILE A 359 16.09 28.90 2.41
N ALA A 360 14.86 29.36 2.57
CA ALA A 360 13.99 28.87 3.62
C ALA A 360 13.59 27.41 3.32
N LEU A 361 13.67 26.55 4.34
CA LEU A 361 13.17 25.18 4.29
C LEU A 361 12.16 25.03 5.43
N SER A 362 10.94 24.65 5.12
CA SER A 362 9.87 24.39 6.08
C SER A 362 9.25 23.03 5.86
N ARG A 363 8.70 22.44 6.91
CA ARG A 363 7.89 21.23 6.82
C ARG A 363 6.47 21.60 6.43
N ASP A 364 5.89 20.84 5.50
CA ASP A 364 4.48 20.91 5.19
C ASP A 364 3.76 19.87 6.08
N GLY A 365 2.60 20.28 6.66
CA GLY A 365 1.87 19.47 7.64
C GLY A 365 2.26 19.74 9.08
N GLY A 366 1.47 19.22 10.03
CA GLY A 366 1.61 19.46 11.46
C GLY A 366 2.91 18.94 12.08
N LYS A 367 3.09 19.18 13.37
CA LYS A 367 4.26 18.70 14.13
C LYS A 367 4.34 17.18 14.06
N GLY A 368 5.42 16.70 13.46
CA GLY A 368 5.94 15.36 13.40
C GLY A 368 4.97 14.21 13.71
N GLU A 369 4.39 13.61 12.70
CA GLU A 369 3.82 12.28 12.86
C GLU A 369 4.91 11.36 13.40
N ALA A 370 4.58 10.53 14.38
CA ALA A 370 5.52 9.56 14.93
C ALA A 370 6.02 8.64 13.82
N VAL A 371 7.33 8.64 13.58
CA VAL A 371 7.92 7.75 12.57
C VAL A 371 7.84 6.34 13.11
N ALA A 372 6.99 5.52 12.49
CA ALA A 372 6.83 4.12 12.86
C ALA A 372 8.15 3.36 12.69
N VAL A 373 8.53 2.60 13.69
CA VAL A 373 9.64 1.64 13.59
C VAL A 373 9.09 0.41 12.87
N PRO A 374 9.78 -0.11 11.82
CA PRO A 374 9.32 -1.31 11.15
C PRO A 374 9.21 -2.47 12.13
N PRO A 375 8.18 -3.31 12.00
CA PRO A 375 8.06 -4.49 12.85
C PRO A 375 9.26 -5.43 12.63
N PRO A 376 9.59 -6.26 13.59
CA PRO A 376 10.65 -7.25 13.43
C PRO A 376 10.29 -8.25 12.33
N LEU A 377 11.30 -8.81 11.67
CA LEU A 377 11.12 -9.98 10.80
C LEU A 377 10.88 -11.21 11.68
N ASP A 378 9.67 -11.28 12.26
CA ASP A 378 9.32 -12.29 13.27
C ASP A 378 9.06 -13.65 12.61
N PRO A 379 9.79 -14.72 13.03
CA PRO A 379 9.52 -16.08 12.57
C PRO A 379 8.09 -16.56 12.84
N ALA A 380 7.41 -16.03 13.87
CA ALA A 380 6.01 -16.33 14.16
C ALA A 380 5.03 -15.75 13.10
N ILE A 381 5.48 -14.79 12.33
CA ILE A 381 4.73 -14.20 11.21
C ILE A 381 5.21 -14.80 9.88
N VAL A 382 6.52 -14.82 9.65
CA VAL A 382 7.10 -15.30 8.38
C VAL A 382 6.89 -16.79 8.18
N GLY A 383 7.10 -17.59 9.23
CA GLY A 383 7.02 -19.06 9.17
C GLY A 383 5.65 -19.58 8.71
N PRO A 384 4.52 -19.15 9.32
CA PRO A 384 3.19 -19.53 8.85
C PRO A 384 2.91 -19.09 7.42
N ALA A 385 3.34 -17.88 7.00
CA ALA A 385 3.17 -17.42 5.61
C ALA A 385 3.92 -18.35 4.63
N GLU A 386 5.17 -18.73 4.95
CA GLU A 386 5.95 -19.68 4.16
C GLU A 386 5.35 -21.10 4.15
N GLU A 387 4.79 -21.54 5.28
CA GLU A 387 4.14 -22.84 5.37
C GLU A 387 2.90 -22.93 4.47
N VAL A 388 2.04 -21.93 4.52
CA VAL A 388 0.82 -21.88 3.69
C VAL A 388 1.19 -21.71 2.22
N ALA A 389 2.14 -20.81 1.90
CA ALA A 389 2.62 -20.60 0.55
C ALA A 389 3.18 -21.89 -0.07
N ARG A 390 3.96 -22.66 0.66
CA ARG A 390 4.56 -23.92 0.18
C ARG A 390 3.51 -24.97 -0.19
N LYS A 391 2.33 -24.95 0.47
CA LYS A 391 1.22 -25.85 0.16
C LYS A 391 0.42 -25.40 -1.04
N GLN A 392 0.18 -24.11 -1.16
CA GLN A 392 -0.72 -23.56 -2.19
C GLN A 392 0.01 -23.10 -3.45
N PHE A 393 1.23 -22.62 -3.31
CA PHE A 393 2.09 -22.12 -4.39
C PHE A 393 3.46 -22.80 -4.34
N PRO A 394 3.55 -24.13 -4.63
CA PRO A 394 4.81 -24.85 -4.53
C PRO A 394 5.94 -24.20 -5.35
N GLY A 395 7.08 -23.99 -4.71
CA GLY A 395 8.26 -23.39 -5.35
C GLY A 395 8.26 -21.85 -5.37
N ILE A 396 7.19 -21.18 -4.92
CA ILE A 396 7.14 -19.73 -4.88
C ILE A 396 7.60 -19.25 -3.48
N PRO A 397 8.68 -18.48 -3.39
CA PRO A 397 9.20 -18.00 -2.12
C PRO A 397 8.36 -16.87 -1.54
N VAL A 398 8.26 -16.83 -0.20
CA VAL A 398 7.83 -15.64 0.53
C VAL A 398 9.05 -14.76 0.75
N VAL A 399 8.98 -13.51 0.33
CA VAL A 399 10.08 -12.54 0.36
C VAL A 399 9.69 -11.37 1.25
N PRO A 400 10.44 -11.09 2.34
CA PRO A 400 10.18 -9.88 3.12
C PRO A 400 10.42 -8.65 2.27
N ASN A 401 9.51 -7.70 2.29
CA ASN A 401 9.56 -6.49 1.47
C ASN A 401 9.45 -5.23 2.34
N LEU A 402 10.17 -4.19 1.96
CA LEU A 402 10.00 -2.85 2.52
C LEU A 402 9.19 -2.02 1.53
N LEU A 403 7.99 -1.60 1.92
CA LEU A 403 7.17 -0.74 1.09
C LEU A 403 7.81 0.63 0.91
N THR A 404 7.83 1.09 -0.32
CA THR A 404 8.31 2.44 -0.66
C THR A 404 7.20 3.50 -0.57
N ALA A 405 5.95 3.06 -0.46
CA ALA A 405 4.75 3.84 -0.15
C ALA A 405 4.41 3.75 1.36
N GLY A 406 3.36 4.41 1.79
CA GLY A 406 2.79 4.27 3.14
C GLY A 406 1.41 3.67 3.05
N THR A 407 0.92 3.12 4.16
CA THR A 407 -0.41 2.54 4.36
C THR A 407 -0.97 2.96 5.72
N ASP A 408 -2.17 2.55 6.04
CA ASP A 408 -2.75 2.70 7.40
C ASP A 408 -1.92 1.96 8.48
N GLY A 409 -1.07 1.04 8.09
CA GLY A 409 -0.15 0.32 8.99
C GLY A 409 0.75 1.24 9.80
N ARG A 410 1.07 2.43 9.29
CA ARG A 410 1.88 3.45 9.99
C ARG A 410 1.29 3.87 11.34
N TYR A 411 -0.03 4.04 11.42
CA TYR A 411 -0.70 4.46 12.65
C TYR A 411 -0.65 3.38 13.73
N LEU A 412 -0.87 2.13 13.35
CA LEU A 412 -0.78 0.96 14.24
C LEU A 412 0.65 0.75 14.73
N SER A 413 1.61 0.79 13.82
CA SER A 413 3.03 0.63 14.14
C SER A 413 3.55 1.74 15.07
N ALA A 414 3.06 2.97 14.90
CA ALA A 414 3.42 4.12 15.75
C ALA A 414 3.01 3.95 17.21
N VAL A 415 1.94 3.19 17.47
CA VAL A 415 1.46 2.88 18.85
C VAL A 415 1.94 1.51 19.34
N GLY A 416 2.86 0.86 18.62
CA GLY A 416 3.50 -0.39 19.04
C GLY A 416 2.74 -1.67 18.67
N ILE A 417 1.79 -1.60 17.71
CA ILE A 417 1.13 -2.77 17.14
C ILE A 417 1.89 -3.16 15.86
N PRO A 418 2.70 -4.25 15.88
CA PRO A 418 3.44 -4.68 14.69
C PRO A 418 2.48 -4.97 13.53
N THR A 419 2.68 -4.31 12.38
CA THR A 419 1.78 -4.41 11.23
C THR A 419 2.53 -4.95 10.03
N TYR A 420 1.94 -5.94 9.36
CA TYR A 420 2.51 -6.64 8.22
C TYR A 420 1.55 -6.62 7.05
N GLY A 421 2.04 -6.26 5.87
CA GLY A 421 1.27 -6.40 4.64
C GLY A 421 1.31 -7.85 4.15
N VAL A 422 0.12 -8.47 4.01
CA VAL A 422 0.05 -9.90 3.69
C VAL A 422 0.08 -10.15 2.19
N PRO A 423 0.88 -11.15 1.73
CA PRO A 423 0.86 -11.59 0.35
C PRO A 423 -0.35 -12.50 0.08
N GLY A 424 -0.60 -12.81 -1.17
CA GLY A 424 -1.59 -13.83 -1.56
C GLY A 424 -2.25 -13.53 -2.90
N ILE A 425 -2.44 -12.26 -3.21
CA ILE A 425 -2.99 -11.81 -4.49
C ILE A 425 -1.82 -11.47 -5.41
N PHE A 426 -1.76 -12.11 -6.59
CA PHE A 426 -0.70 -11.90 -7.56
C PHE A 426 -1.03 -10.75 -8.50
N LEU A 427 -0.08 -9.85 -8.66
CA LEU A 427 -0.14 -8.70 -9.55
C LEU A 427 0.68 -8.94 -10.81
N ASP A 428 0.25 -8.32 -11.90
CA ASP A 428 1.00 -8.28 -13.16
C ASP A 428 2.16 -7.28 -13.08
N PRO A 429 3.20 -7.42 -13.92
CA PRO A 429 4.37 -6.54 -13.89
C PRO A 429 4.07 -5.05 -14.16
N ASP A 430 2.91 -4.76 -14.77
CA ASP A 430 2.49 -3.38 -15.07
C ASP A 430 1.75 -2.69 -13.92
N GLY A 431 1.63 -3.34 -12.76
CA GLY A 431 0.95 -2.79 -11.57
C GLY A 431 -0.57 -2.74 -11.69
N ASN A 432 -1.15 -3.45 -12.66
CA ASN A 432 -2.61 -3.65 -12.81
C ASN A 432 -3.43 -2.36 -12.95
N GLY A 433 -2.79 -1.20 -13.14
CA GLY A 433 -3.45 0.09 -13.30
C GLY A 433 -4.06 0.64 -12.01
N ALA A 434 -3.56 0.28 -10.83
CA ALA A 434 -3.96 0.90 -9.56
C ALA A 434 -3.91 2.43 -9.66
N HIS A 435 -4.91 3.13 -9.12
CA HIS A 435 -5.18 4.58 -9.26
C HIS A 435 -5.43 5.07 -10.70
N GLY A 436 -5.25 4.22 -11.71
CA GLY A 436 -5.42 4.53 -13.13
C GLY A 436 -6.80 4.18 -13.67
N VAL A 437 -6.95 4.39 -14.99
CA VAL A 437 -8.12 3.96 -15.76
C VAL A 437 -8.01 2.45 -16.06
N ASN A 438 -9.15 1.75 -16.02
CA ASN A 438 -9.21 0.30 -16.22
C ASN A 438 -8.35 -0.49 -15.20
N GLU A 439 -8.33 -0.04 -13.97
CA GLU A 439 -7.80 -0.83 -12.86
C GLU A 439 -8.36 -2.25 -12.92
N ARG A 440 -7.49 -3.26 -12.79
CA ARG A 440 -7.87 -4.64 -13.03
C ARG A 440 -7.06 -5.63 -12.19
N ILE A 441 -7.63 -6.80 -11.95
CA ILE A 441 -6.96 -7.89 -11.24
C ILE A 441 -7.36 -9.24 -11.87
N ARG A 442 -6.42 -10.18 -11.95
CA ARG A 442 -6.73 -11.51 -12.49
C ARG A 442 -7.76 -12.22 -11.61
N VAL A 443 -8.83 -12.72 -12.22
CA VAL A 443 -9.88 -13.51 -11.55
C VAL A 443 -9.28 -14.68 -10.78
N LYS A 444 -8.36 -15.41 -11.40
CA LYS A 444 -7.64 -16.53 -10.79
C LYS A 444 -6.87 -16.08 -9.53
N SER A 445 -6.17 -14.95 -9.62
CA SER A 445 -5.36 -14.42 -8.51
C SER A 445 -6.22 -14.06 -7.28
N VAL A 446 -7.40 -13.49 -7.50
CA VAL A 446 -8.33 -13.16 -6.42
C VAL A 446 -8.79 -14.42 -5.69
N TYR A 447 -9.21 -15.47 -6.42
CA TYR A 447 -9.67 -16.70 -5.77
C TYR A 447 -8.54 -17.48 -5.10
N GLU A 448 -7.36 -17.53 -5.69
CA GLU A 448 -6.19 -18.16 -5.08
C GLU A 448 -5.73 -17.39 -3.84
N GLY A 449 -5.69 -16.05 -3.91
CA GLY A 449 -5.37 -15.18 -2.79
C GLY A 449 -6.35 -15.32 -1.64
N ARG A 450 -7.66 -15.37 -1.95
CA ARG A 450 -8.72 -15.63 -0.98
C ARG A 450 -8.49 -16.93 -0.21
N ASP A 451 -8.20 -18.02 -0.91
CA ASP A 451 -8.00 -19.31 -0.28
C ASP A 451 -6.68 -19.34 0.53
N TYR A 452 -5.62 -18.69 0.03
CA TYR A 452 -4.35 -18.53 0.75
C TYR A 452 -4.52 -17.72 2.04
N LEU A 453 -5.14 -16.55 1.96
CA LEU A 453 -5.32 -15.67 3.10
C LEU A 453 -6.23 -16.29 4.16
N TYR A 454 -7.29 -17.00 3.75
CA TYR A 454 -8.11 -17.75 4.68
C TYR A 454 -7.33 -18.81 5.46
N ALA A 455 -6.50 -19.58 4.77
CA ALA A 455 -5.63 -20.59 5.42
C ALA A 455 -4.61 -19.91 6.34
N LEU A 456 -4.06 -18.78 5.93
CA LEU A 456 -3.07 -18.01 6.70
C LEU A 456 -3.69 -17.45 7.99
N ILE A 457 -4.88 -16.84 7.92
CA ILE A 457 -5.60 -16.33 9.09
C ILE A 457 -5.84 -17.48 10.09
N LYS A 458 -6.35 -18.62 9.62
CA LYS A 458 -6.58 -19.79 10.49
C LYS A 458 -5.29 -20.28 11.13
N ARG A 459 -4.17 -20.22 10.40
CA ARG A 459 -2.86 -20.63 10.91
C ARG A 459 -2.35 -19.68 12.01
N TYR A 460 -2.53 -18.36 11.85
CA TYR A 460 -2.19 -17.37 12.88
C TYR A 460 -3.13 -17.41 14.08
N ALA A 461 -4.42 -17.60 13.83
CA ALA A 461 -5.42 -17.65 14.89
C ALA A 461 -5.21 -18.80 15.85
N GLY A 462 -4.61 -19.90 15.38
CA GLY A 462 -4.44 -21.13 16.14
C GLY A 462 -5.78 -21.87 16.34
N ARG A 463 -5.71 -23.08 16.82
CA ARG A 463 -6.85 -23.87 17.27
C ARG A 463 -6.80 -24.04 18.78
#